data_1ad96f0bad6cfa901c1c6f44a32d1d8d
#
_entry.id   1ad96f0bad6cfa901c1c6f44a32d1d8d
#
_cell.length_a   1.000
_cell.length_b   1.000
_cell.length_c   1.000
_cell.angle_alpha   90.00
_cell.angle_beta   90.00
_cell.angle_gamma   90.00
#
_symmetry.space_group_name_H-M   'P 1'
#
loop_
_entity.id
_entity.type
_entity.pdbx_description
1 polymer ?
#
loop_
_entity_poly.entity_id
_entity_poly.type
_entity_poly.pdbx_seq_one_letter_code
_entity_poly.pdbx_strand_id
1 'polypeptide(L)'
;MNLTELKRKNSVSIYRCILDGINSTIPIAKTIGLSQLTVCELANEMVAREILDITKPKRNVKGRRIHYFQPSHKFYTAIIDVQKNFICTIGITPSGNVTERFDYPVNYLDKTVQQILSDHVIKKLKNCQSFKYCTSVYVLCDSNDSYDVGEGITVTTKERLIVDAIAHKDKAMLFEFNGKCLVSLYSHVYQPKVSKDELIKAIPFDEFRCYDGDLFEIFIDSIQRIATKRLEDVI
;
A
#
# COMPACT_ATOMS: atom_id res chain seq x y z
N MET A 1 -5.22 24.67 10.76
CA MET A 1 -4.21 23.59 10.69
C MET A 1 -3.28 23.77 11.88
N ASN A 2 -3.17 22.79 12.75
CA ASN A 2 -2.27 22.88 13.91
C ASN A 2 -0.81 22.57 13.51
N LEU A 3 0.16 22.88 14.38
CA LEU A 3 1.59 22.69 14.09
C LEU A 3 1.95 21.22 13.81
N THR A 4 1.32 20.27 14.51
CA THR A 4 1.55 18.83 14.34
C THR A 4 1.06 18.34 12.97
N GLU A 5 -0.09 18.81 12.54
CA GLU A 5 -0.66 18.48 11.23
C GLU A 5 0.19 19.05 10.08
N LEU A 6 0.68 20.29 10.23
CA LEU A 6 1.60 20.91 9.27
C LEU A 6 2.91 20.13 9.18
N LYS A 7 3.47 19.74 10.32
CA LYS A 7 4.69 18.93 10.40
C LYS A 7 4.51 17.59 9.69
N ARG A 8 3.40 16.88 9.97
CA ARG A 8 3.05 15.62 9.31
C ARG A 8 2.93 15.79 7.78
N LYS A 9 2.19 16.81 7.31
CA LYS A 9 2.04 17.11 5.89
C LYS A 9 3.38 17.36 5.21
N ASN A 10 4.26 18.12 5.84
CA ASN A 10 5.60 18.39 5.31
C ASN A 10 6.45 17.12 5.26
N SER A 11 6.41 16.27 6.30
CA SER A 11 7.12 14.99 6.32
C SER A 11 6.65 14.04 5.22
N VAL A 12 5.33 13.93 4.99
CA VAL A 12 4.76 13.16 3.87
C VAL A 12 5.23 13.72 2.52
N SER A 13 5.27 15.04 2.34
CA SER A 13 5.76 15.66 1.11
C SER A 13 7.24 15.37 0.85
N ILE A 14 8.08 15.40 1.90
CA ILE A 14 9.50 15.01 1.81
C ILE A 14 9.62 13.55 1.42
N TYR A 15 8.86 12.65 2.06
CA TYR A 15 8.88 11.23 1.79
C TYR A 15 8.50 10.92 0.32
N ARG A 16 7.47 11.57 -0.21
CA ARG A 16 7.07 11.46 -1.64
C ARG A 16 8.19 11.89 -2.58
N CYS A 17 8.83 13.05 -2.32
CA CYS A 17 10.00 13.47 -3.11
C CYS A 17 11.09 12.38 -3.15
N ILE A 18 11.34 11.71 -2.02
CA ILE A 18 12.36 10.67 -1.93
C ILE A 18 11.93 9.42 -2.72
N LEU A 19 10.65 9.02 -2.68
CA LEU A 19 10.11 7.95 -3.53
C LEU A 19 10.25 8.27 -5.02
N ASP A 20 10.07 9.55 -5.40
CA ASP A 20 10.23 10.04 -6.77
C ASP A 20 11.71 10.21 -7.18
N GLY A 21 12.66 9.78 -6.34
CA GLY A 21 14.10 9.84 -6.63
C GLY A 21 14.79 11.16 -6.27
N ILE A 22 14.06 12.14 -5.73
CA ILE A 22 14.63 13.42 -5.24
C ILE A 22 15.11 13.21 -3.80
N ASN A 23 16.37 12.84 -3.61
CA ASN A 23 16.86 12.20 -2.40
C ASN A 23 17.83 13.05 -1.54
N SER A 24 17.99 14.34 -1.82
CA SER A 24 18.85 15.23 -1.02
C SER A 24 18.15 16.52 -0.61
N THR A 25 18.57 17.11 0.49
CA THR A 25 17.89 18.24 1.16
C THR A 25 17.65 19.44 0.27
N ILE A 26 18.62 19.83 -0.58
CA ILE A 26 18.52 21.05 -1.41
C ILE A 26 17.45 20.88 -2.50
N PRO A 27 17.47 19.83 -3.35
CA PRO A 27 16.42 19.61 -4.33
C PRO A 27 15.03 19.45 -3.70
N ILE A 28 14.93 18.67 -2.60
CA ILE A 28 13.65 18.49 -1.89
C ILE A 28 13.10 19.87 -1.45
N ALA A 29 13.92 20.67 -0.75
CA ALA A 29 13.53 22.00 -0.27
C ALA A 29 12.99 22.88 -1.40
N LYS A 30 13.66 22.84 -2.56
CA LYS A 30 13.27 23.58 -3.77
C LYS A 30 11.92 23.11 -4.34
N THR A 31 11.72 21.78 -4.37
CA THR A 31 10.51 21.17 -4.94
C THR A 31 9.26 21.48 -4.12
N ILE A 32 9.37 21.46 -2.78
CA ILE A 32 8.21 21.61 -1.89
C ILE A 32 8.11 22.98 -1.22
N GLY A 33 9.03 23.91 -1.52
CA GLY A 33 8.99 25.29 -1.00
C GLY A 33 9.30 25.43 0.48
N LEU A 34 10.09 24.51 1.07
CA LEU A 34 10.52 24.55 2.46
C LEU A 34 11.97 25.03 2.59
N SER A 35 12.36 25.46 3.80
CA SER A 35 13.77 25.73 4.08
C SER A 35 14.58 24.42 4.11
N GLN A 36 15.88 24.50 3.72
CA GLN A 36 16.79 23.36 3.81
C GLN A 36 16.92 22.82 5.24
N LEU A 37 16.86 23.72 6.23
CA LEU A 37 16.92 23.35 7.63
C LEU A 37 15.70 22.50 8.02
N THR A 38 14.50 22.95 7.68
CA THR A 38 13.24 22.22 7.93
C THR A 38 13.25 20.83 7.29
N VAL A 39 13.70 20.74 6.02
CA VAL A 39 13.81 19.44 5.35
C VAL A 39 14.81 18.53 6.06
N CYS A 40 15.96 19.06 6.48
CA CYS A 40 16.98 18.28 7.20
C CYS A 40 16.46 17.76 8.54
N GLU A 41 15.79 18.60 9.32
CA GLU A 41 15.21 18.22 10.62
C GLU A 41 14.16 17.14 10.47
N LEU A 42 13.18 17.31 9.58
CA LEU A 42 12.12 16.35 9.35
C LEU A 42 12.63 15.03 8.76
N ALA A 43 13.58 15.08 7.82
CA ALA A 43 14.20 13.87 7.29
C ALA A 43 14.99 13.10 8.36
N ASN A 44 15.75 13.80 9.24
CA ASN A 44 16.45 13.15 10.34
C ASN A 44 15.49 12.52 11.38
N GLU A 45 14.35 13.14 11.64
CA GLU A 45 13.30 12.53 12.48
C GLU A 45 12.75 11.25 11.84
N MET A 46 12.52 11.24 10.53
CA MET A 46 12.10 10.03 9.81
C MET A 46 13.20 8.95 9.82
N VAL A 47 14.48 9.33 9.78
CA VAL A 47 15.62 8.39 9.96
C VAL A 47 15.62 7.81 11.38
N ALA A 48 15.43 8.63 12.40
CA ALA A 48 15.35 8.16 13.78
C ALA A 48 14.17 7.20 14.03
N ARG A 49 13.08 7.34 13.26
CA ARG A 49 11.91 6.44 13.24
C ARG A 49 12.04 5.26 12.26
N GLU A 50 13.22 5.09 11.68
CA GLU A 50 13.52 4.01 10.72
C GLU A 50 12.65 4.03 9.44
N ILE A 51 12.01 5.15 9.12
CA ILE A 51 11.20 5.36 7.90
C ILE A 51 12.10 5.62 6.69
N LEU A 52 13.23 6.31 6.93
CA LEU A 52 14.26 6.59 5.94
C LEU A 52 15.59 6.02 6.38
N ASP A 53 16.44 5.71 5.41
CA ASP A 53 17.85 5.39 5.59
C ASP A 53 18.72 6.51 4.99
N ILE A 54 19.91 6.74 5.59
CA ILE A 54 20.91 7.64 5.03
C ILE A 54 21.86 6.84 4.15
N THR A 55 22.00 7.25 2.88
CA THR A 55 22.96 6.66 1.97
C THR A 55 24.22 7.53 1.87
N LYS A 56 25.38 6.87 1.77
CA LYS A 56 26.64 7.56 1.51
C LYS A 56 26.76 7.85 0.01
N PRO A 57 27.27 9.04 -0.40
CA PRO A 57 27.54 9.31 -1.80
C PRO A 57 28.54 8.31 -2.37
N LYS A 58 28.30 7.83 -3.61
CA LYS A 58 29.20 6.88 -4.31
C LYS A 58 30.59 7.45 -4.63
N ARG A 59 30.82 8.74 -4.48
CA ARG A 59 32.12 9.41 -4.70
C ARG A 59 32.42 10.35 -3.55
N ASN A 60 33.69 10.36 -3.11
CA ASN A 60 34.20 11.35 -2.17
C ASN A 60 34.27 12.72 -2.84
N VAL A 61 33.26 13.54 -2.62
CA VAL A 61 33.26 14.95 -3.05
C VAL A 61 33.91 15.74 -1.93
N LYS A 62 35.01 16.49 -2.25
CA LYS A 62 35.60 17.46 -1.31
C LYS A 62 34.54 18.53 -1.03
N GLY A 63 34.12 18.68 0.22
CA GLY A 63 33.18 19.71 0.62
C GLY A 63 32.26 19.27 1.77
N ARG A 64 31.20 20.07 2.03
CA ARG A 64 30.18 19.78 3.04
C ARG A 64 29.48 18.46 2.70
N ARG A 65 29.40 17.52 3.67
CA ARG A 65 28.73 16.24 3.49
C ARG A 65 27.25 16.47 3.15
N ILE A 66 26.86 16.02 1.97
CA ILE A 66 25.46 16.00 1.56
C ILE A 66 24.88 14.65 1.99
N HIS A 67 23.79 14.68 2.75
CA HIS A 67 23.05 13.49 3.11
C HIS A 67 22.09 13.15 1.97
N TYR A 68 22.12 11.91 1.53
CA TYR A 68 21.16 11.33 0.62
C TYR A 68 20.25 10.40 1.41
N PHE A 69 18.97 10.50 1.17
CA PHE A 69 17.96 9.71 1.84
C PHE A 69 17.37 8.69 0.87
N GLN A 70 16.98 7.53 1.38
CA GLN A 70 16.20 6.53 0.65
C GLN A 70 15.11 5.98 1.55
N PRO A 71 13.99 5.47 0.99
CA PRO A 71 12.99 4.77 1.77
C PRO A 71 13.62 3.57 2.48
N SER A 72 13.29 3.38 3.74
CA SER A 72 13.70 2.19 4.46
C SER A 72 12.99 0.96 3.91
N HIS A 73 13.69 -0.17 3.83
CA HIS A 73 13.11 -1.45 3.41
C HIS A 73 12.42 -2.20 4.57
N LYS A 74 12.35 -1.60 5.75
CA LYS A 74 11.77 -2.25 6.93
C LYS A 74 10.24 -2.27 6.88
N PHE A 75 9.62 -1.14 6.53
CA PHE A 75 8.17 -1.03 6.49
C PHE A 75 7.58 -1.72 5.26
N TYR A 76 6.54 -2.52 5.46
CA TYR A 76 5.88 -3.26 4.40
C TYR A 76 4.39 -3.46 4.66
N THR A 77 3.66 -3.76 3.61
CA THR A 77 2.29 -4.27 3.65
C THR A 77 2.35 -5.76 3.34
N ALA A 78 1.72 -6.58 4.18
CA ALA A 78 1.62 -8.01 3.96
C ALA A 78 0.39 -8.34 3.11
N ILE A 79 0.59 -9.18 2.11
CA ILE A 79 -0.46 -9.78 1.29
C ILE A 79 -0.46 -11.27 1.55
N ILE A 80 -1.61 -11.81 1.90
CA ILE A 80 -1.82 -13.22 2.17
C ILE A 80 -2.81 -13.75 1.15
N ASP A 81 -2.33 -14.52 0.18
CA ASP A 81 -3.15 -15.17 -0.83
C ASP A 81 -3.53 -16.58 -0.35
N VAL A 82 -4.80 -16.78 -0.07
CA VAL A 82 -5.34 -18.05 0.43
C VAL A 82 -5.88 -18.84 -0.75
N GLN A 83 -5.16 -19.88 -1.16
CA GLN A 83 -5.56 -20.79 -2.24
C GLN A 83 -5.93 -22.15 -1.66
N LYS A 84 -6.61 -23.00 -2.47
CA LYS A 84 -7.14 -24.32 -2.00
C LYS A 84 -6.12 -25.20 -1.28
N ASN A 85 -4.87 -25.19 -1.71
CA ASN A 85 -3.83 -26.11 -1.22
C ASN A 85 -2.63 -25.42 -0.59
N PHE A 86 -2.55 -24.10 -0.62
CA PHE A 86 -1.45 -23.36 -0.03
C PHE A 86 -1.84 -21.92 0.32
N ILE A 87 -1.07 -21.33 1.23
CA ILE A 87 -1.09 -19.90 1.51
C ILE A 87 0.24 -19.33 1.05
N CYS A 88 0.18 -18.27 0.25
CA CYS A 88 1.33 -17.45 -0.09
C CYS A 88 1.26 -16.13 0.69
N THR A 89 2.30 -15.80 1.43
CA THR A 89 2.43 -14.51 2.11
C THR A 89 3.59 -13.73 1.49
N ILE A 90 3.32 -12.51 1.06
CA ILE A 90 4.31 -11.61 0.46
C ILE A 90 4.28 -10.27 1.21
N GLY A 91 5.46 -9.80 1.64
CA GLY A 91 5.64 -8.44 2.14
C GLY A 91 6.09 -7.51 1.02
N ILE A 92 5.42 -6.39 0.82
CA ILE A 92 5.76 -5.40 -0.21
C ILE A 92 5.99 -4.04 0.44
N THR A 93 7.18 -3.45 0.17
CA THR A 93 7.55 -2.11 0.65
C THR A 93 6.91 -1.01 -0.19
N PRO A 94 6.85 0.25 0.30
CA PRO A 94 6.45 1.40 -0.51
C PRO A 94 7.29 1.61 -1.78
N SER A 95 8.54 1.15 -1.79
CA SER A 95 9.42 1.19 -2.98
C SER A 95 9.22 0.00 -3.95
N GLY A 96 8.23 -0.86 -3.70
CA GLY A 96 7.89 -2.01 -4.56
C GLY A 96 8.77 -3.25 -4.35
N ASN A 97 9.68 -3.24 -3.36
CA ASN A 97 10.52 -4.41 -3.10
C ASN A 97 9.75 -5.48 -2.31
N VAL A 98 9.92 -6.73 -2.70
CA VAL A 98 9.42 -7.87 -1.92
C VAL A 98 10.41 -8.12 -0.77
N THR A 99 9.92 -8.05 0.48
CA THR A 99 10.74 -8.22 1.68
C THR A 99 10.74 -9.65 2.19
N GLU A 100 9.59 -10.29 2.15
CA GLU A 100 9.38 -11.63 2.68
C GLU A 100 8.43 -12.41 1.76
N ARG A 101 8.71 -13.68 1.60
CA ARG A 101 7.81 -14.62 0.95
C ARG A 101 7.78 -15.91 1.73
N PHE A 102 6.58 -16.32 2.13
CA PHE A 102 6.35 -17.58 2.82
C PHE A 102 5.27 -18.35 2.09
N ASP A 103 5.57 -19.57 1.67
CA ASP A 103 4.61 -20.48 1.07
C ASP A 103 4.35 -21.63 2.06
N TYR A 104 3.08 -21.83 2.40
CA TYR A 104 2.68 -22.92 3.31
C TYR A 104 1.74 -23.87 2.59
N PRO A 105 2.08 -25.17 2.50
CA PRO A 105 1.11 -26.18 2.13
C PRO A 105 0.07 -26.31 3.26
N VAL A 106 -1.19 -26.23 2.92
CA VAL A 106 -2.28 -26.39 3.90
C VAL A 106 -3.38 -27.25 3.30
N ASN A 107 -3.87 -28.16 4.11
CA ASN A 107 -5.02 -28.97 3.75
C ASN A 107 -6.28 -28.33 4.37
N TYR A 108 -7.10 -27.69 3.53
CA TYR A 108 -8.24 -26.87 3.97
C TYR A 108 -9.59 -27.55 3.92
N LEU A 109 -9.62 -28.85 3.68
CA LEU A 109 -10.86 -29.58 3.42
C LEU A 109 -11.95 -29.38 4.50
N ASP A 110 -11.55 -28.91 5.71
CA ASP A 110 -12.47 -28.80 6.85
C ASP A 110 -12.39 -27.45 7.61
N LYS A 111 -11.70 -26.43 7.08
CA LYS A 111 -11.53 -25.14 7.81
C LYS A 111 -12.08 -23.94 7.03
N THR A 112 -12.75 -23.03 7.74
CA THR A 112 -13.13 -21.73 7.18
C THR A 112 -11.92 -20.81 7.03
N VAL A 113 -11.98 -19.82 6.11
CA VAL A 113 -10.93 -18.80 5.95
C VAL A 113 -10.61 -18.13 7.30
N GLN A 114 -11.61 -17.89 8.11
CA GLN A 114 -11.48 -17.25 9.42
C GLN A 114 -10.68 -18.12 10.43
N GLN A 115 -10.89 -19.43 10.44
CA GLN A 115 -10.11 -20.38 11.24
C GLN A 115 -8.67 -20.48 10.77
N ILE A 116 -8.46 -20.45 9.45
CA ILE A 116 -7.12 -20.46 8.84
C ILE A 116 -6.33 -19.22 9.24
N LEU A 117 -6.96 -18.05 9.17
CA LEU A 117 -6.35 -16.78 9.55
C LEU A 117 -5.95 -16.76 11.02
N SER A 118 -6.86 -17.15 11.92
CA SER A 118 -6.60 -17.14 13.35
C SER A 118 -5.53 -18.16 13.78
N ASP A 119 -5.58 -19.37 13.23
CA ASP A 119 -4.74 -20.48 13.69
C ASP A 119 -3.31 -20.46 13.12
N HIS A 120 -3.14 -20.02 11.89
CA HIS A 120 -1.85 -20.16 11.20
C HIS A 120 -1.20 -18.83 10.79
N VAL A 121 -1.97 -17.90 10.25
CA VAL A 121 -1.41 -16.71 9.62
C VAL A 121 -1.10 -15.64 10.66
N ILE A 122 -2.08 -15.26 11.47
CA ILE A 122 -1.93 -14.19 12.46
C ILE A 122 -0.90 -14.56 13.51
N LYS A 123 -0.93 -15.80 14.02
CA LYS A 123 0.08 -16.27 14.99
C LYS A 123 1.49 -16.25 14.43
N LYS A 124 1.69 -16.67 13.18
CA LYS A 124 3.03 -16.68 12.56
C LYS A 124 3.52 -15.29 12.25
N LEU A 125 2.66 -14.40 11.73
CA LEU A 125 3.02 -13.00 11.50
C LEU A 125 3.39 -12.30 12.82
N LYS A 126 2.59 -12.45 13.87
CA LYS A 126 2.87 -11.83 15.19
C LYS A 126 4.16 -12.35 15.83
N ASN A 127 4.57 -13.57 15.55
CA ASN A 127 5.85 -14.12 16.01
C ASN A 127 7.05 -13.72 15.14
N CYS A 128 6.82 -13.09 13.99
CA CYS A 128 7.89 -12.60 13.14
C CYS A 128 8.45 -11.29 13.70
N GLN A 129 9.78 -11.18 13.88
CA GLN A 129 10.40 -9.95 14.38
C GLN A 129 10.14 -8.73 13.49
N SER A 130 9.92 -8.97 12.19
CA SER A 130 9.60 -7.93 11.21
C SER A 130 8.16 -7.40 11.33
N PHE A 131 7.25 -8.12 12.02
CA PHE A 131 5.84 -7.72 12.11
C PHE A 131 5.62 -6.33 12.70
N LYS A 132 6.49 -5.86 13.57
CA LYS A 132 6.44 -4.47 14.10
C LYS A 132 6.53 -3.38 13.01
N TYR A 133 7.03 -3.73 11.83
CA TYR A 133 7.13 -2.84 10.68
C TYR A 133 6.00 -3.08 9.64
N CYS A 134 5.11 -4.05 9.89
CA CYS A 134 3.97 -4.30 9.03
C CYS A 134 2.92 -3.21 9.23
N THR A 135 2.64 -2.45 8.20
CA THR A 135 1.69 -1.32 8.26
C THR A 135 0.24 -1.76 8.08
N SER A 136 0.02 -2.87 7.38
CA SER A 136 -1.30 -3.46 7.15
C SER A 136 -1.17 -4.88 6.61
N VAL A 137 -2.23 -5.68 6.78
CA VAL A 137 -2.32 -7.04 6.27
C VAL A 137 -3.59 -7.15 5.41
N TYR A 138 -3.43 -7.58 4.16
CA TYR A 138 -4.54 -7.90 3.27
C TYR A 138 -4.59 -9.39 3.02
N VAL A 139 -5.74 -9.99 3.26
CA VAL A 139 -6.01 -11.40 2.99
C VAL A 139 -6.87 -11.48 1.75
N LEU A 140 -6.33 -12.12 0.72
CA LEU A 140 -7.03 -12.33 -0.53
C LEU A 140 -7.79 -13.67 -0.46
N CYS A 141 -9.07 -13.60 -0.77
CA CYS A 141 -9.93 -14.78 -0.88
C CYS A 141 -10.92 -14.58 -2.02
N ASP A 142 -11.54 -15.68 -2.46
CA ASP A 142 -12.58 -15.66 -3.51
C ASP A 142 -13.94 -15.14 -3.00
N SER A 143 -14.01 -14.64 -1.79
CA SER A 143 -15.22 -14.09 -1.18
C SER A 143 -15.57 -12.73 -1.81
N ASN A 144 -16.84 -12.52 -2.15
CA ASN A 144 -17.30 -11.28 -2.75
C ASN A 144 -17.35 -10.10 -1.75
N ASP A 145 -17.19 -10.36 -0.47
CA ASP A 145 -17.30 -9.35 0.58
C ASP A 145 -15.92 -8.98 1.13
N SER A 146 -15.64 -7.69 1.16
CA SER A 146 -14.49 -7.14 1.87
C SER A 146 -14.92 -6.73 3.27
N TYR A 147 -14.19 -7.18 4.29
CA TYR A 147 -14.47 -6.83 5.68
C TYR A 147 -13.17 -6.68 6.48
N ASP A 148 -13.18 -5.78 7.44
CA ASP A 148 -12.08 -5.59 8.38
C ASP A 148 -12.24 -6.55 9.56
N VAL A 149 -11.20 -7.29 9.86
CA VAL A 149 -11.17 -8.25 10.99
C VAL A 149 -10.64 -7.55 12.26
N GLY A 150 -10.24 -6.29 12.16
CA GLY A 150 -9.53 -5.56 13.20
C GLY A 150 -8.00 -5.73 13.11
N GLU A 151 -7.28 -5.03 13.99
CA GLU A 151 -5.81 -5.07 14.06
C GLU A 151 -5.08 -4.74 12.74
N GLY A 152 -5.72 -3.98 11.83
CA GLY A 152 -5.15 -3.63 10.52
C GLY A 152 -5.18 -4.78 9.50
N ILE A 153 -6.05 -5.78 9.70
CA ILE A 153 -6.23 -6.94 8.83
C ILE A 153 -7.53 -6.77 8.04
N THR A 154 -7.41 -6.70 6.72
CA THR A 154 -8.55 -6.59 5.80
C THR A 154 -8.65 -7.84 4.93
N VAL A 155 -9.81 -8.49 4.92
CA VAL A 155 -10.14 -9.58 3.99
C VAL A 155 -10.79 -8.98 2.75
N THR A 156 -10.29 -9.34 1.56
CA THR A 156 -10.74 -8.72 0.29
C THR A 156 -10.45 -9.62 -0.91
N THR A 157 -10.94 -9.26 -2.09
CA THR A 157 -10.53 -9.87 -3.36
C THR A 157 -9.40 -9.07 -4.03
N LYS A 158 -8.70 -9.67 -5.01
CA LYS A 158 -7.67 -8.99 -5.79
C LYS A 158 -8.23 -7.76 -6.51
N GLU A 159 -9.37 -7.92 -7.16
CA GLU A 159 -10.03 -6.86 -7.92
C GLU A 159 -10.44 -5.69 -7.02
N ARG A 160 -11.02 -5.99 -5.85
CA ARG A 160 -11.41 -4.95 -4.90
C ARG A 160 -10.20 -4.20 -4.35
N LEU A 161 -9.10 -4.88 -4.05
CA LEU A 161 -7.87 -4.25 -3.61
C LEU A 161 -7.30 -3.31 -4.68
N ILE A 162 -7.35 -3.71 -5.96
CA ILE A 162 -6.97 -2.84 -7.09
C ILE A 162 -7.85 -1.59 -7.12
N VAL A 163 -9.17 -1.75 -7.02
CA VAL A 163 -10.11 -0.61 -7.01
C VAL A 163 -9.84 0.32 -5.84
N ASP A 164 -9.63 -0.19 -4.63
CA ASP A 164 -9.33 0.61 -3.43
C ASP A 164 -8.03 1.41 -3.57
N ALA A 165 -7.06 0.89 -4.34
CA ALA A 165 -5.78 1.56 -4.58
C ALA A 165 -5.86 2.72 -5.57
N ILE A 166 -6.76 2.63 -6.58
CA ILE A 166 -6.78 3.54 -7.73
C ILE A 166 -8.05 4.39 -7.82
N ALA A 167 -9.09 4.08 -7.07
CA ALA A 167 -10.33 4.85 -7.06
C ALA A 167 -10.13 6.26 -6.46
N HIS A 168 -10.73 7.24 -7.11
CA HIS A 168 -10.73 8.62 -6.65
C HIS A 168 -11.94 8.91 -5.77
N LYS A 169 -11.73 9.56 -4.63
CA LYS A 169 -12.78 9.87 -3.64
C LYS A 169 -13.91 10.75 -4.19
N ASP A 170 -13.61 11.58 -5.18
CA ASP A 170 -14.52 12.59 -5.70
C ASP A 170 -15.14 12.19 -7.04
N LYS A 171 -14.93 10.93 -7.50
CA LYS A 171 -15.41 10.44 -8.78
C LYS A 171 -16.27 9.19 -8.64
N ALA A 172 -17.28 9.09 -9.51
CA ALA A 172 -17.99 7.85 -9.77
C ALA A 172 -17.21 7.07 -10.84
N MET A 173 -16.69 5.89 -10.47
CA MET A 173 -15.86 5.08 -11.37
C MET A 173 -16.44 3.69 -11.53
N LEU A 174 -16.46 3.20 -12.77
CA LEU A 174 -16.82 1.82 -13.10
C LEU A 174 -15.56 1.05 -13.52
N PHE A 175 -15.34 -0.07 -12.87
CA PHE A 175 -14.26 -1.01 -13.15
C PHE A 175 -14.82 -2.32 -13.65
N GLU A 176 -14.25 -2.82 -14.73
CA GLU A 176 -14.57 -4.14 -15.27
C GLU A 176 -13.32 -5.03 -15.24
N PHE A 177 -13.46 -6.22 -14.66
CA PHE A 177 -12.41 -7.22 -14.54
C PHE A 177 -12.92 -8.54 -15.12
N ASN A 178 -12.46 -8.90 -16.32
CA ASN A 178 -12.88 -10.16 -16.98
C ASN A 178 -14.40 -10.39 -16.93
N GLY A 179 -15.18 -9.34 -17.25
CA GLY A 179 -16.65 -9.38 -17.25
C GLY A 179 -17.33 -9.17 -15.88
N LYS A 180 -16.58 -9.02 -14.79
CA LYS A 180 -17.12 -8.63 -13.47
C LYS A 180 -17.03 -7.12 -13.30
N CYS A 181 -18.10 -6.48 -12.84
CA CYS A 181 -18.12 -5.05 -12.58
C CYS A 181 -17.97 -4.74 -11.09
N LEU A 182 -17.13 -3.74 -10.78
CA LEU A 182 -17.07 -3.08 -9.48
C LEU A 182 -17.32 -1.58 -9.69
N VAL A 183 -18.05 -0.97 -8.78
CA VAL A 183 -18.39 0.46 -8.83
C VAL A 183 -17.79 1.14 -7.62
N SER A 184 -17.03 2.21 -7.85
CA SER A 184 -16.55 3.09 -6.77
C SER A 184 -17.37 4.39 -6.79
N LEU A 185 -18.05 4.67 -5.68
CA LEU A 185 -18.80 5.89 -5.46
C LEU A 185 -18.37 6.51 -4.12
N TYR A 186 -17.82 7.72 -4.16
CA TYR A 186 -17.45 8.48 -2.95
C TYR A 186 -16.66 7.66 -1.93
N SER A 187 -15.63 6.98 -2.36
CA SER A 187 -14.75 6.10 -1.55
C SER A 187 -15.37 4.77 -1.09
N HIS A 188 -16.55 4.43 -1.55
CA HIS A 188 -17.15 3.13 -1.29
C HIS A 188 -17.13 2.28 -2.55
N VAL A 189 -16.71 1.03 -2.40
CA VAL A 189 -16.66 0.07 -3.51
C VAL A 189 -17.80 -0.93 -3.37
N TYR A 190 -18.57 -1.05 -4.42
CA TYR A 190 -19.73 -1.95 -4.51
C TYR A 190 -19.56 -2.95 -5.64
N GLN A 191 -20.05 -4.15 -5.43
CA GLN A 191 -20.24 -5.13 -6.50
C GLN A 191 -21.73 -5.20 -6.84
N PRO A 192 -22.16 -4.56 -7.94
CA PRO A 192 -23.56 -4.54 -8.32
C PRO A 192 -24.01 -5.91 -8.83
N LYS A 193 -25.30 -6.23 -8.60
CA LYS A 193 -25.93 -7.45 -9.14
C LYS A 193 -26.65 -7.21 -10.46
N VAL A 194 -26.44 -6.07 -11.09
CA VAL A 194 -27.07 -5.66 -12.36
C VAL A 194 -26.02 -5.65 -13.47
N SER A 195 -26.47 -5.66 -14.71
CA SER A 195 -25.59 -5.66 -15.87
C SER A 195 -24.85 -4.32 -16.02
N LYS A 196 -23.70 -4.34 -16.73
CA LYS A 196 -22.93 -3.14 -17.07
C LYS A 196 -23.79 -2.09 -17.78
N ASP A 197 -24.62 -2.51 -18.74
CA ASP A 197 -25.45 -1.62 -19.52
C ASP A 197 -26.54 -0.92 -18.68
N GLU A 198 -27.09 -1.61 -17.69
CA GLU A 198 -28.01 -1.02 -16.72
C GLU A 198 -27.33 -0.03 -15.80
N LEU A 199 -26.10 -0.32 -15.36
CA LEU A 199 -25.28 0.60 -14.56
C LEU A 199 -24.98 1.89 -15.31
N ILE A 200 -24.53 1.79 -16.56
CA ILE A 200 -24.19 2.95 -17.40
C ILE A 200 -25.42 3.84 -17.64
N LYS A 201 -26.60 3.24 -17.75
CA LYS A 201 -27.86 4.01 -17.91
C LYS A 201 -28.32 4.69 -16.63
N ALA A 202 -28.00 4.10 -15.46
CA ALA A 202 -28.49 4.56 -14.17
C ALA A 202 -27.55 5.56 -13.49
N ILE A 203 -26.25 5.50 -13.73
CA ILE A 203 -25.23 6.28 -13.03
C ILE A 203 -24.35 7.01 -14.05
N PRO A 204 -24.23 8.35 -13.96
CA PRO A 204 -23.26 9.10 -14.75
C PRO A 204 -21.85 8.86 -14.17
N PHE A 205 -21.10 7.92 -14.75
CA PHE A 205 -19.73 7.65 -14.35
C PHE A 205 -18.75 8.69 -14.94
N ASP A 206 -17.83 9.17 -14.11
CA ASP A 206 -16.75 10.08 -14.53
C ASP A 206 -15.64 9.34 -15.26
N GLU A 207 -15.44 8.05 -14.95
CA GLU A 207 -14.33 7.27 -15.48
C GLU A 207 -14.71 5.79 -15.62
N PHE A 208 -14.23 5.21 -16.71
CA PHE A 208 -14.34 3.79 -17.03
C PHE A 208 -12.97 3.16 -17.10
N ARG A 209 -12.78 2.01 -16.45
CA ARG A 209 -11.57 1.21 -16.55
C ARG A 209 -11.93 -0.25 -16.82
N CYS A 210 -11.36 -0.79 -17.88
CA CYS A 210 -11.52 -2.19 -18.26
C CYS A 210 -10.17 -2.89 -18.16
N TYR A 211 -10.14 -4.04 -17.50
CA TYR A 211 -8.97 -4.86 -17.30
C TYR A 211 -9.29 -6.28 -17.75
N ASP A 212 -8.74 -6.66 -18.91
CA ASP A 212 -8.87 -7.98 -19.49
C ASP A 212 -7.50 -8.69 -19.42
N GLY A 213 -7.49 -9.95 -19.00
CA GLY A 213 -6.27 -10.77 -18.95
C GLY A 213 -5.61 -10.84 -17.57
N ASP A 214 -4.27 -10.90 -17.56
CA ASP A 214 -3.50 -11.03 -16.32
C ASP A 214 -3.44 -9.71 -15.55
N LEU A 215 -3.91 -9.75 -14.31
CA LEU A 215 -3.96 -8.60 -13.41
C LEU A 215 -2.66 -8.43 -12.59
N PHE A 216 -1.64 -9.24 -12.82
CA PHE A 216 -0.48 -9.32 -11.92
C PHE A 216 0.25 -7.98 -11.78
N GLU A 217 0.58 -7.32 -12.89
CA GLU A 217 1.31 -6.05 -12.86
C GLU A 217 0.50 -4.93 -12.18
N ILE A 218 -0.78 -4.83 -12.52
CA ILE A 218 -1.68 -3.84 -11.92
C ILE A 218 -1.86 -4.11 -10.44
N PHE A 219 -1.92 -5.37 -10.06
CA PHE A 219 -2.03 -5.80 -8.67
C PHE A 219 -0.80 -5.39 -7.86
N ILE A 220 0.42 -5.63 -8.37
CA ILE A 220 1.67 -5.23 -7.70
C ILE A 220 1.75 -3.71 -7.55
N ASP A 221 1.46 -2.93 -8.60
CA ASP A 221 1.42 -1.46 -8.53
C ASP A 221 0.38 -0.97 -7.50
N SER A 222 -0.78 -1.61 -7.45
CA SER A 222 -1.83 -1.29 -6.47
C SER A 222 -1.38 -1.53 -5.03
N ILE A 223 -0.70 -2.64 -4.76
CA ILE A 223 -0.15 -2.93 -3.43
C ILE A 223 0.93 -1.91 -3.04
N GLN A 224 1.79 -1.53 -3.97
CA GLN A 224 2.81 -0.51 -3.73
C GLN A 224 2.18 0.84 -3.35
N ARG A 225 1.12 1.26 -4.05
CA ARG A 225 0.34 2.46 -3.72
C ARG A 225 -0.28 2.40 -2.33
N ILE A 226 -0.85 1.24 -1.98
CA ILE A 226 -1.42 1.01 -0.64
C ILE A 226 -0.33 1.07 0.42
N ALA A 227 0.82 0.40 0.21
CA ALA A 227 1.94 0.40 1.15
C ALA A 227 2.46 1.82 1.38
N THR A 228 2.59 2.63 0.32
CA THR A 228 2.95 4.05 0.41
C THR A 228 1.94 4.82 1.25
N LYS A 229 0.65 4.70 0.96
CA LYS A 229 -0.42 5.39 1.67
C LYS A 229 -0.46 5.01 3.16
N ARG A 230 -0.33 3.70 3.46
CA ARG A 230 -0.30 3.22 4.86
C ARG A 230 0.91 3.73 5.63
N LEU A 231 2.07 3.82 4.98
CA LEU A 231 3.25 4.41 5.62
C LEU A 231 3.08 5.93 5.85
N GLU A 232 2.44 6.65 4.92
CA GLU A 232 2.07 8.06 5.11
C GLU A 232 1.16 8.28 6.32
N ASP A 233 0.32 7.30 6.66
CA ASP A 233 -0.52 7.35 7.87
C ASP A 233 0.31 7.18 9.16
N VAL A 234 1.47 6.53 9.07
CA VAL A 234 2.41 6.35 10.20
C VAL A 234 3.34 7.55 10.35
N ILE A 235 3.69 8.26 9.26
CA ILE A 235 4.49 9.49 9.28
C ILE A 235 3.77 10.61 10.04
#